data_26f3dd5ace6351daeb900d2c29bc094c
#
_entry.id   26f3dd5ace6351daeb900d2c29bc094c
#
_cell.length_a   1.000
_cell.length_b   1.000
_cell.length_c   1.000
_cell.angle_alpha   90.00
_cell.angle_beta   90.00
_cell.angle_gamma   90.00
#
_symmetry.space_group_name_H-M   'P 1'
#
loop_
_entity.id
_entity.type
_entity.pdbx_description
1 polymer ?
#
loop_
_entity_poly.entity_id
_entity_poly.type
_entity_poly.pdbx_seq_one_letter_code
_entity_poly.pdbx_strand_id
1 'polypeptide(L)'
;MAKVIGIDLGTTNSCVAVMDGKEAKVIENSEGGRTTPSMVAFSDTKEKLVGQSAKRQAVTNSENTLFAIKRLIGRTFEDEAVKSDSGLVPYKIVKGDNGDAWVEARGDKYSPSQISAFILQKMKETAESYLGDTVTQAVITVPAYFNDAQRQATKDAGKIAGLEVLRIINEPTAAALAYGLDKKKTGTVAVYDLGGGTRSEEHTSKRQSQPDLVCRLLLEKKNRI
;
A
#
# COMPACT_ATOMS: atom_id res chain seq x y z
N MET A 1 4.57 -23.32 -11.95
CA MET A 1 3.30 -22.67 -11.57
C MET A 1 3.58 -21.19 -11.37
N ALA A 2 2.69 -20.29 -11.82
CA ALA A 2 2.86 -18.86 -11.56
C ALA A 2 2.91 -18.62 -10.04
N LYS A 3 3.90 -17.84 -9.61
CA LYS A 3 4.08 -17.51 -8.20
C LYS A 3 3.20 -16.31 -7.86
N VAL A 4 2.35 -16.46 -6.85
CA VAL A 4 1.48 -15.41 -6.34
C VAL A 4 2.12 -14.78 -5.12
N ILE A 5 2.19 -13.46 -5.07
CA ILE A 5 2.68 -12.71 -3.92
C ILE A 5 1.54 -11.97 -3.22
N GLY A 6 1.67 -11.78 -1.92
CA GLY A 6 0.81 -10.90 -1.13
C GLY A 6 1.50 -9.55 -0.93
N ILE A 7 0.83 -8.45 -1.23
CA ILE A 7 1.36 -7.10 -1.02
C ILE A 7 0.43 -6.33 -0.09
N ASP A 8 0.98 -5.83 0.99
CA ASP A 8 0.37 -4.77 1.79
C ASP A 8 0.88 -3.43 1.27
N LEU A 9 0.05 -2.73 0.50
CA LEU A 9 0.34 -1.41 -0.04
C LEU A 9 -0.07 -0.35 1.00
N GLY A 10 0.76 -0.15 2.01
CA GLY A 10 0.45 0.78 3.10
C GLY A 10 0.68 2.25 2.73
N THR A 11 0.03 3.17 3.48
CA THR A 11 0.17 4.63 3.29
C THR A 11 1.60 5.11 3.54
N THR A 12 2.24 4.57 4.57
CA THR A 12 3.61 4.97 4.99
C THR A 12 4.65 3.94 4.57
N ASN A 13 4.36 2.65 4.77
CA ASN A 13 5.26 1.56 4.44
C ASN A 13 4.47 0.44 3.76
N SER A 14 5.11 -0.22 2.81
CA SER A 14 4.58 -1.41 2.14
C SER A 14 5.42 -2.62 2.48
N CYS A 15 4.83 -3.81 2.42
CA CYS A 15 5.56 -5.06 2.55
C CYS A 15 5.06 -6.10 1.55
N VAL A 16 5.89 -7.10 1.29
CA VAL A 16 5.59 -8.21 0.40
C VAL A 16 5.83 -9.54 1.11
N ALA A 17 4.94 -10.48 0.86
CA ALA A 17 5.01 -11.83 1.41
C ALA A 17 4.80 -12.88 0.32
N VAL A 18 5.39 -14.05 0.54
CA VAL A 18 5.20 -15.25 -0.28
C VAL A 18 4.74 -16.41 0.59
N MET A 19 4.18 -17.43 -0.06
CA MET A 19 3.93 -18.71 0.60
C MET A 19 5.22 -19.54 0.56
N ASP A 20 5.70 -19.92 1.73
CA ASP A 20 6.79 -20.88 1.94
C ASP A 20 6.19 -22.16 2.53
N GLY A 21 5.91 -23.11 1.64
CA GLY A 21 5.09 -24.28 1.98
C GLY A 21 3.65 -23.89 2.34
N LYS A 22 3.28 -24.05 3.61
CA LYS A 22 1.94 -23.73 4.15
C LYS A 22 1.89 -22.42 4.95
N GLU A 23 3.02 -21.73 5.10
CA GLU A 23 3.13 -20.52 5.90
C GLU A 23 3.40 -19.31 5.04
N ALA A 24 2.80 -18.17 5.39
CA ALA A 24 3.10 -16.89 4.77
C ALA A 24 4.39 -16.31 5.38
N LYS A 25 5.35 -15.96 4.54
CA LYS A 25 6.63 -15.37 4.94
C LYS A 25 6.77 -13.97 4.35
N VAL A 26 6.95 -12.98 5.21
CA VAL A 26 7.30 -11.62 4.80
C VAL A 26 8.77 -11.62 4.35
N ILE A 27 9.03 -11.06 3.17
CA ILE A 27 10.35 -11.02 2.54
C ILE A 27 11.09 -9.76 2.99
N GLU A 28 12.39 -9.89 3.23
CA GLU A 28 13.28 -8.75 3.43
C GLU A 28 13.64 -8.11 2.08
N ASN A 29 13.66 -6.78 2.04
CA ASN A 29 14.10 -6.03 0.88
C ASN A 29 15.64 -6.03 0.76
N SER A 30 16.18 -5.46 -0.31
CA SER A 30 17.63 -5.37 -0.55
C SER A 30 18.41 -4.59 0.53
N GLU A 31 17.73 -3.92 1.43
CA GLU A 31 18.31 -3.13 2.53
C GLU A 31 18.15 -3.84 3.89
N GLY A 32 17.69 -5.10 3.88
CA GLY A 32 17.48 -5.94 5.07
C GLY A 32 16.22 -5.62 5.87
N GLY A 33 15.37 -4.72 5.36
CA GLY A 33 14.11 -4.35 6.01
C GLY A 33 12.95 -5.22 5.54
N ARG A 34 12.04 -5.56 6.44
CA ARG A 34 10.78 -6.26 6.09
C ARG A 34 9.69 -5.34 5.56
N THR A 35 9.91 -4.04 5.66
CA THR A 35 9.02 -3.01 5.13
C THR A 35 9.82 -2.06 4.27
N THR A 36 9.18 -1.53 3.24
CA THR A 36 9.75 -0.54 2.32
C THR A 36 8.91 0.74 2.43
N PRO A 37 9.52 1.92 2.62
CA PRO A 37 8.78 3.17 2.62
C PRO A 37 7.94 3.33 1.35
N SER A 38 6.66 3.69 1.49
CA SER A 38 5.75 3.98 0.38
C SER A 38 6.03 5.39 -0.17
N MET A 39 7.27 5.61 -0.60
CA MET A 39 7.78 6.89 -1.09
C MET A 39 8.41 6.74 -2.47
N VAL A 40 8.16 7.72 -3.32
CA VAL A 40 8.74 7.82 -4.66
C VAL A 40 9.31 9.22 -4.84
N ALA A 41 10.53 9.33 -5.33
CA ALA A 41 11.15 10.61 -5.61
C ALA A 41 11.74 10.64 -7.03
N PHE A 42 11.84 11.85 -7.56
CA PHE A 42 12.45 12.11 -8.85
C PHE A 42 13.67 13.01 -8.67
N SER A 43 14.84 12.51 -9.06
CA SER A 43 16.11 13.26 -8.99
C SER A 43 16.14 14.43 -9.99
N ASP A 44 17.18 15.23 -9.94
CA ASP A 44 17.39 16.32 -10.93
C ASP A 44 17.53 15.79 -12.36
N THR A 45 18.03 14.57 -12.51
CA THR A 45 18.11 13.86 -13.79
C THR A 45 16.85 13.12 -14.17
N LYS A 46 15.74 13.35 -13.45
CA LYS A 46 14.47 12.62 -13.57
C LYS A 46 14.58 11.10 -13.31
N GLU A 47 15.62 10.65 -12.67
CA GLU A 47 15.73 9.28 -12.21
C GLU A 47 14.71 9.02 -11.10
N LYS A 48 14.02 7.89 -11.22
CA LYS A 48 13.01 7.46 -10.25
C LYS A 48 13.65 6.70 -9.10
N LEU A 49 13.49 7.19 -7.89
CA LEU A 49 13.89 6.56 -6.65
C LEU A 49 12.66 6.05 -5.91
N VAL A 50 12.71 4.84 -5.35
CA VAL A 50 11.58 4.22 -4.64
C VAL A 50 12.03 3.65 -3.31
N GLY A 51 11.20 3.80 -2.28
CA GLY A 51 11.47 3.23 -0.96
C GLY A 51 12.48 4.04 -0.17
N GLN A 52 13.46 3.38 0.41
CA GLN A 52 14.43 3.99 1.31
C GLN A 52 15.32 5.03 0.60
N SER A 53 15.67 4.82 -0.67
CA SER A 53 16.41 5.79 -1.46
C SER A 53 15.64 7.11 -1.64
N ALA A 54 14.33 7.03 -1.89
CA ALA A 54 13.45 8.19 -1.94
C ALA A 54 13.36 8.87 -0.56
N LYS A 55 13.23 8.10 0.51
CA LYS A 55 13.14 8.62 1.87
C LYS A 55 14.40 9.36 2.31
N ARG A 56 15.60 8.87 1.96
CA ARG A 56 16.88 9.49 2.34
C ARG A 56 17.04 10.91 1.83
N GLN A 57 16.51 11.21 0.66
CA GLN A 57 16.63 12.55 0.04
C GLN A 57 15.37 13.43 0.25
N ALA A 58 14.38 12.97 1.00
CA ALA A 58 13.10 13.66 1.16
C ALA A 58 13.24 15.08 1.74
N VAL A 59 14.22 15.31 2.61
CA VAL A 59 14.47 16.64 3.21
C VAL A 59 15.04 17.61 2.20
N THR A 60 15.96 17.16 1.33
CA THR A 60 16.65 18.01 0.35
C THR A 60 15.90 18.18 -0.95
N ASN A 61 14.94 17.30 -1.24
CA ASN A 61 14.15 17.29 -2.48
C ASN A 61 12.66 17.06 -2.17
N SER A 62 12.13 17.81 -1.20
CA SER A 62 10.79 17.60 -0.65
C SER A 62 9.68 17.77 -1.69
N GLU A 63 9.79 18.77 -2.59
CA GLU A 63 8.79 19.06 -3.61
C GLU A 63 8.65 17.95 -4.68
N ASN A 64 9.68 17.11 -4.86
CA ASN A 64 9.69 16.03 -5.84
C ASN A 64 9.76 14.65 -5.17
N THR A 65 9.49 14.60 -3.86
CA THR A 65 9.39 13.37 -3.07
C THR A 65 7.95 13.15 -2.64
N LEU A 66 7.33 12.17 -3.25
CA LEU A 66 5.91 11.85 -3.11
C LEU A 66 5.73 10.78 -2.04
N PHE A 67 4.85 11.02 -1.09
CA PHE A 67 4.49 10.10 -0.01
C PHE A 67 3.00 10.21 0.31
N ALA A 68 2.45 9.29 1.09
CA ALA A 68 1.03 9.22 1.43
C ALA A 68 0.07 9.21 0.22
N ILE A 69 0.53 8.80 -0.94
CA ILE A 69 -0.21 8.79 -2.21
C ILE A 69 -1.49 7.96 -2.14
N LYS A 70 -1.51 6.95 -1.29
CA LYS A 70 -2.70 6.13 -1.03
C LYS A 70 -3.92 6.96 -0.60
N ARG A 71 -3.72 8.14 -0.02
CA ARG A 71 -4.80 9.07 0.37
C ARG A 71 -5.47 9.74 -0.83
N LEU A 72 -4.78 9.83 -1.95
CA LEU A 72 -5.26 10.47 -3.19
C LEU A 72 -5.83 9.45 -4.20
N ILE A 73 -5.53 8.16 -4.02
CA ILE A 73 -5.92 7.14 -5.01
C ILE A 73 -7.44 7.06 -5.16
N GLY A 74 -7.92 7.11 -6.41
CA GLY A 74 -9.35 7.05 -6.74
C GLY A 74 -10.17 8.23 -6.23
N ARG A 75 -9.55 9.39 -5.93
CA ARG A 75 -10.23 10.62 -5.52
C ARG A 75 -10.22 11.67 -6.61
N THR A 76 -11.27 12.48 -6.65
CA THR A 76 -11.32 13.65 -7.51
C THR A 76 -10.54 14.82 -6.88
N PHE A 77 -10.08 15.75 -7.72
CA PHE A 77 -9.35 16.93 -7.25
C PHE A 77 -10.20 17.84 -6.36
N GLU A 78 -11.51 17.84 -6.55
CA GLU A 78 -12.45 18.66 -5.78
C GLU A 78 -12.85 18.06 -4.42
N ASP A 79 -12.43 16.82 -4.13
CA ASP A 79 -12.71 16.14 -2.88
C ASP A 79 -12.15 16.94 -1.68
N GLU A 80 -12.93 17.12 -0.63
CA GLU A 80 -12.55 17.89 0.57
C GLU A 80 -11.29 17.30 1.25
N ALA A 81 -11.15 15.98 1.25
CA ALA A 81 -9.97 15.33 1.79
C ALA A 81 -8.70 15.69 0.99
N VAL A 82 -8.82 15.82 -0.34
CA VAL A 82 -7.72 16.23 -1.22
C VAL A 82 -7.35 17.70 -0.96
N LYS A 83 -8.33 18.58 -0.80
CA LYS A 83 -8.09 20.00 -0.47
C LYS A 83 -7.40 20.16 0.88
N SER A 84 -7.80 19.37 1.88
CA SER A 84 -7.15 19.35 3.19
C SER A 84 -5.70 18.86 3.09
N ASP A 85 -5.46 17.79 2.35
CA ASP A 85 -4.12 17.21 2.18
C ASP A 85 -3.17 18.12 1.39
N SER A 86 -3.67 18.94 0.46
CA SER A 86 -2.87 19.89 -0.32
C SER A 86 -2.11 20.91 0.55
N GLY A 87 -2.64 21.26 1.74
CA GLY A 87 -1.96 22.13 2.68
C GLY A 87 -0.94 21.43 3.60
N LEU A 88 -0.87 20.10 3.54
CA LEU A 88 -0.07 19.30 4.48
C LEU A 88 1.15 18.64 3.82
N VAL A 89 1.22 18.65 2.50
CA VAL A 89 2.32 18.01 1.74
C VAL A 89 3.17 19.05 1.02
N PRO A 90 4.50 18.83 0.89
CA PRO A 90 5.39 19.79 0.23
C PRO A 90 5.32 19.73 -1.30
N TYR A 91 4.80 18.63 -1.88
CA TYR A 91 4.65 18.46 -3.31
C TYR A 91 3.29 18.99 -3.79
N LYS A 92 3.18 19.28 -5.06
CA LYS A 92 1.93 19.82 -5.63
C LYS A 92 0.93 18.72 -5.94
N ILE A 93 -0.31 18.91 -5.48
CA ILE A 93 -1.47 18.15 -5.94
C ILE A 93 -2.14 19.00 -7.03
N VAL A 94 -2.40 18.39 -8.18
CA VAL A 94 -2.90 19.08 -9.38
C VAL A 94 -4.12 18.34 -9.92
N LYS A 95 -4.95 19.05 -10.70
CA LYS A 95 -6.07 18.42 -11.38
C LYS A 95 -5.57 17.66 -12.59
N GLY A 96 -5.90 16.39 -12.67
CA GLY A 96 -5.69 15.55 -13.85
C GLY A 96 -6.69 15.85 -14.95
N ASP A 97 -6.40 15.39 -16.17
CA ASP A 97 -7.25 15.63 -17.34
C ASP A 97 -8.64 14.98 -17.22
N ASN A 98 -8.73 13.92 -16.42
CA ASN A 98 -9.98 13.23 -16.08
C ASN A 98 -10.69 13.80 -14.84
N GLY A 99 -10.17 14.88 -14.25
CA GLY A 99 -10.72 15.52 -13.05
C GLY A 99 -10.25 14.91 -11.73
N ASP A 100 -9.45 13.84 -11.74
CA ASP A 100 -8.91 13.23 -10.56
C ASP A 100 -7.79 14.06 -9.92
N ALA A 101 -7.48 13.77 -8.64
CA ALA A 101 -6.34 14.32 -7.95
C ALA A 101 -5.06 13.65 -8.44
N TRP A 102 -4.22 14.39 -9.16
CA TRP A 102 -2.90 13.98 -9.61
C TRP A 102 -1.83 14.70 -8.80
N VAL A 103 -0.59 14.30 -8.97
CA VAL A 103 0.58 14.94 -8.33
C VAL A 103 1.57 15.40 -9.40
N GLU A 104 2.32 16.46 -9.08
CA GLU A 104 3.36 16.97 -9.96
C GLU A 104 4.74 16.76 -9.33
N ALA A 105 5.68 16.25 -10.12
CA ALA A 105 7.09 16.17 -9.74
C ALA A 105 7.96 16.46 -10.97
N ARG A 106 8.96 17.33 -10.82
CA ARG A 106 9.86 17.75 -11.92
C ARG A 106 9.14 18.27 -13.17
N GLY A 107 7.97 18.90 -12.98
CA GLY A 107 7.14 19.42 -14.06
C GLY A 107 6.29 18.40 -14.80
N ASP A 108 6.42 17.11 -14.45
CA ASP A 108 5.59 16.05 -15.02
C ASP A 108 4.45 15.70 -14.06
N LYS A 109 3.27 15.36 -14.62
CA LYS A 109 2.09 14.98 -13.85
C LYS A 109 1.95 13.48 -13.79
N TYR A 110 1.61 12.97 -12.61
CA TYR A 110 1.45 11.54 -12.34
C TYR A 110 0.11 11.28 -11.64
N SER A 111 -0.61 10.27 -12.09
CA SER A 111 -1.76 9.77 -11.32
C SER A 111 -1.30 9.03 -10.06
N PRO A 112 -2.10 9.00 -8.99
CA PRO A 112 -1.81 8.19 -7.80
C PRO A 112 -1.59 6.71 -8.12
N SER A 113 -2.30 6.18 -9.13
CA SER A 113 -2.11 4.79 -9.59
C SER A 113 -0.73 4.57 -10.20
N GLN A 114 -0.18 5.54 -10.96
CA GLN A 114 1.18 5.45 -11.51
C GLN A 114 2.24 5.46 -10.40
N ILE A 115 2.10 6.35 -9.41
CA ILE A 115 3.04 6.40 -8.28
C ILE A 115 2.93 5.12 -7.43
N SER A 116 1.72 4.64 -7.17
CA SER A 116 1.51 3.37 -6.48
C SER A 116 2.10 2.18 -7.26
N ALA A 117 2.04 2.22 -8.59
CA ALA A 117 2.64 1.19 -9.43
C ALA A 117 4.17 1.12 -9.26
N PHE A 118 4.86 2.24 -9.07
CA PHE A 118 6.30 2.22 -8.80
C PHE A 118 6.64 1.53 -7.48
N ILE A 119 5.80 1.71 -6.45
CA ILE A 119 5.95 0.99 -5.19
C ILE A 119 5.69 -0.50 -5.40
N LEU A 120 4.63 -0.86 -6.13
CA LEU A 120 4.30 -2.25 -6.44
C LEU A 120 5.39 -2.94 -7.29
N GLN A 121 6.01 -2.22 -8.23
CA GLN A 121 7.18 -2.71 -8.97
C GLN A 121 8.34 -3.04 -8.02
N LYS A 122 8.61 -2.17 -7.05
CA LYS A 122 9.64 -2.43 -6.04
C LYS A 122 9.32 -3.67 -5.18
N MET A 123 8.05 -3.89 -4.84
CA MET A 123 7.62 -5.10 -4.13
C MET A 123 7.79 -6.36 -5.00
N LYS A 124 7.45 -6.26 -6.28
CA LYS A 124 7.65 -7.31 -7.26
C LYS A 124 9.14 -7.67 -7.41
N GLU A 125 10.01 -6.68 -7.62
CA GLU A 125 11.47 -6.87 -7.70
C GLU A 125 12.03 -7.54 -6.45
N THR A 126 11.58 -7.13 -5.26
CA THR A 126 11.97 -7.74 -3.99
C THR A 126 11.57 -9.22 -3.95
N ALA A 127 10.36 -9.55 -4.39
CA ALA A 127 9.88 -10.93 -4.43
C ALA A 127 10.64 -11.77 -5.46
N GLU A 128 10.87 -11.25 -6.66
CA GLU A 128 11.61 -11.92 -7.73
C GLU A 128 13.06 -12.19 -7.31
N SER A 129 13.71 -11.23 -6.67
CA SER A 129 15.06 -11.40 -6.12
C SER A 129 15.13 -12.51 -5.06
N TYR A 130 14.12 -12.59 -4.19
CA TYR A 130 14.05 -13.62 -3.15
C TYR A 130 13.74 -15.01 -3.72
N LEU A 131 12.80 -15.07 -4.67
CA LEU A 131 12.33 -16.34 -5.25
C LEU A 131 13.25 -16.90 -6.35
N GLY A 132 14.11 -16.06 -6.92
CA GLY A 132 14.92 -16.41 -8.11
C GLY A 132 14.06 -16.70 -9.35
N ASP A 133 12.84 -16.14 -9.43
CA ASP A 133 11.87 -16.45 -10.47
C ASP A 133 10.97 -15.25 -10.75
N THR A 134 10.38 -15.18 -11.94
CA THR A 134 9.47 -14.10 -12.33
C THR A 134 8.14 -14.19 -11.59
N VAL A 135 7.67 -13.04 -11.12
CA VAL A 135 6.38 -12.88 -10.44
C VAL A 135 5.40 -12.12 -11.33
N THR A 136 4.27 -12.72 -11.62
CA THR A 136 3.24 -12.14 -12.50
C THR A 136 1.91 -11.90 -11.81
N GLN A 137 1.68 -12.48 -10.63
CA GLN A 137 0.39 -12.46 -9.94
C GLN A 137 0.52 -11.94 -8.51
N ALA A 138 -0.47 -11.15 -8.09
CA ALA A 138 -0.51 -10.60 -6.73
C ALA A 138 -1.91 -10.57 -6.13
N VAL A 139 -1.95 -10.62 -4.80
CA VAL A 139 -3.08 -10.20 -3.96
C VAL A 139 -2.64 -8.92 -3.26
N ILE A 140 -3.46 -7.86 -3.33
CA ILE A 140 -3.11 -6.55 -2.76
C ILE A 140 -4.16 -6.17 -1.71
N THR A 141 -3.70 -5.61 -0.58
CA THR A 141 -4.60 -5.15 0.48
C THR A 141 -4.99 -3.68 0.30
N VAL A 142 -6.21 -3.36 0.73
CA VAL A 142 -6.74 -1.99 0.79
C VAL A 142 -7.49 -1.77 2.10
N PRO A 143 -7.63 -0.52 2.57
CA PRO A 143 -8.48 -0.20 3.69
C PRO A 143 -9.93 -0.66 3.47
N ALA A 144 -10.61 -1.08 4.55
CA ALA A 144 -11.99 -1.57 4.46
C ALA A 144 -12.97 -0.50 3.95
N TYR A 145 -12.70 0.79 4.22
CA TYR A 145 -13.51 1.92 3.79
C TYR A 145 -13.31 2.35 2.33
N PHE A 146 -12.35 1.77 1.60
CA PHE A 146 -12.16 2.10 0.19
C PHE A 146 -13.41 1.79 -0.61
N ASN A 147 -13.85 2.77 -1.39
CA ASN A 147 -14.92 2.61 -2.36
C ASN A 147 -14.44 1.87 -3.63
N ASP A 148 -15.37 1.61 -4.55
CA ASP A 148 -15.08 0.85 -5.77
C ASP A 148 -14.07 1.57 -6.68
N ALA A 149 -14.13 2.91 -6.78
CA ALA A 149 -13.16 3.69 -7.56
C ALA A 149 -11.73 3.55 -7.01
N GLN A 150 -11.55 3.61 -5.69
CA GLN A 150 -10.26 3.45 -5.03
C GLN A 150 -9.72 2.02 -5.17
N ARG A 151 -10.60 1.02 -5.08
CA ARG A 151 -10.25 -0.41 -5.31
C ARG A 151 -9.84 -0.65 -6.75
N GLN A 152 -10.58 -0.08 -7.71
CA GLN A 152 -10.24 -0.20 -9.12
C GLN A 152 -8.91 0.51 -9.42
N ALA A 153 -8.70 1.72 -8.93
CA ALA A 153 -7.44 2.46 -9.09
C ALA A 153 -6.22 1.71 -8.50
N THR A 154 -6.43 0.98 -7.38
CA THR A 154 -5.39 0.11 -6.80
C THR A 154 -5.13 -1.11 -7.70
N LYS A 155 -6.17 -1.69 -8.28
CA LYS A 155 -6.04 -2.79 -9.25
C LYS A 155 -5.31 -2.34 -10.51
N ASP A 156 -5.62 -1.15 -11.01
CA ASP A 156 -4.96 -0.54 -12.16
C ASP A 156 -3.47 -0.25 -11.87
N ALA A 157 -3.14 0.21 -10.66
CA ALA A 157 -1.76 0.34 -10.22
C ALA A 157 -0.99 -0.99 -10.30
N GLY A 158 -1.62 -2.09 -9.87
CA GLY A 158 -1.04 -3.44 -10.02
C GLY A 158 -0.80 -3.82 -11.48
N LYS A 159 -1.77 -3.53 -12.36
CA LYS A 159 -1.65 -3.78 -13.79
C LYS A 159 -0.52 -2.96 -14.43
N ILE A 160 -0.40 -1.67 -14.07
CA ILE A 160 0.71 -0.81 -14.52
C ILE A 160 2.07 -1.34 -14.04
N ALA A 161 2.12 -1.94 -12.84
CA ALA A 161 3.31 -2.59 -12.31
C ALA A 161 3.64 -3.94 -12.98
N GLY A 162 2.84 -4.38 -13.94
CA GLY A 162 3.02 -5.67 -14.62
C GLY A 162 2.60 -6.87 -13.74
N LEU A 163 1.60 -6.67 -12.88
CA LEU A 163 1.02 -7.71 -12.03
C LEU A 163 -0.45 -7.96 -12.42
N GLU A 164 -0.80 -9.21 -12.59
CA GLU A 164 -2.20 -9.63 -12.59
C GLU A 164 -2.71 -9.63 -11.13
N VAL A 165 -3.59 -8.69 -10.81
CA VAL A 165 -4.17 -8.60 -9.46
C VAL A 165 -5.33 -9.59 -9.35
N LEU A 166 -5.08 -10.72 -8.72
CA LEU A 166 -6.07 -11.79 -8.55
C LEU A 166 -7.20 -11.36 -7.61
N ARG A 167 -6.85 -10.67 -6.53
CA ARG A 167 -7.82 -10.18 -5.54
C ARG A 167 -7.34 -8.88 -4.89
N ILE A 168 -8.33 -8.04 -4.56
CA ILE A 168 -8.19 -6.95 -3.60
C ILE A 168 -8.85 -7.40 -2.31
N ILE A 169 -8.13 -7.37 -1.19
CA ILE A 169 -8.59 -7.83 0.13
C ILE A 169 -8.52 -6.66 1.11
N ASN A 170 -9.48 -6.58 2.03
CA ASN A 170 -9.43 -5.56 3.08
C ASN A 170 -8.28 -5.84 4.05
N GLU A 171 -7.54 -4.81 4.44
CA GLU A 171 -6.43 -4.89 5.42
C GLU A 171 -6.83 -5.61 6.71
N PRO A 172 -7.96 -5.26 7.37
CA PRO A 172 -8.38 -5.97 8.56
C PRO A 172 -8.74 -7.45 8.29
N THR A 173 -9.27 -7.78 7.11
CA THR A 173 -9.55 -9.16 6.73
C THR A 173 -8.25 -9.95 6.54
N ALA A 174 -7.25 -9.36 5.87
CA ALA A 174 -5.94 -10.00 5.70
C ALA A 174 -5.24 -10.23 7.04
N ALA A 175 -5.32 -9.26 7.95
CA ALA A 175 -4.77 -9.39 9.31
C ALA A 175 -5.46 -10.51 10.10
N ALA A 176 -6.78 -10.61 10.00
CA ALA A 176 -7.57 -11.66 10.62
C ALA A 176 -7.18 -13.06 10.11
N LEU A 177 -7.02 -13.20 8.79
CA LEU A 177 -6.57 -14.46 8.18
C LEU A 177 -5.14 -14.82 8.60
N ALA A 178 -4.23 -13.85 8.64
CA ALA A 178 -2.86 -14.06 9.09
C ALA A 178 -2.77 -14.50 10.55
N TYR A 179 -3.73 -14.11 11.39
CA TYR A 179 -3.85 -14.56 12.78
C TYR A 179 -4.40 -16.00 12.90
N GLY A 180 -4.86 -16.60 11.83
CA GLY A 180 -5.34 -17.99 11.81
C GLY A 180 -6.81 -18.15 12.18
N LEU A 181 -7.62 -17.14 11.93
CA LEU A 181 -9.06 -17.17 12.25
C LEU A 181 -9.87 -18.12 11.38
N ASP A 182 -9.35 -18.47 10.23
CA ASP A 182 -9.87 -19.54 9.38
C ASP A 182 -9.84 -20.92 10.07
N LYS A 183 -8.98 -21.09 11.07
CA LYS A 183 -8.79 -22.34 11.85
C LYS A 183 -9.68 -22.42 13.10
N LYS A 184 -10.31 -21.32 13.51
CA LYS A 184 -11.19 -21.26 14.67
C LYS A 184 -12.66 -21.36 14.25
N LYS A 185 -13.36 -22.38 14.74
CA LYS A 185 -14.74 -22.72 14.28
C LYS A 185 -15.83 -21.77 14.82
N THR A 186 -15.57 -20.93 15.81
CA THR A 186 -16.54 -19.97 16.38
C THR A 186 -15.81 -18.81 17.03
N GLY A 187 -16.26 -17.62 16.78
CA GLY A 187 -15.75 -16.43 17.45
C GLY A 187 -15.96 -15.16 16.59
N THR A 188 -16.33 -13.98 17.16
CA THR A 188 -16.32 -12.64 16.50
C THR A 188 -14.90 -12.07 16.61
N VAL A 189 -14.42 -11.41 15.56
CA VAL A 189 -13.09 -10.80 15.54
C VAL A 189 -13.22 -9.33 15.26
N ALA A 190 -12.69 -8.52 16.15
CA ALA A 190 -12.44 -7.11 15.88
C ALA A 190 -10.96 -6.93 15.55
N VAL A 191 -10.67 -6.35 14.40
CA VAL A 191 -9.33 -5.95 14.00
C VAL A 191 -9.23 -4.44 14.15
N TYR A 192 -8.31 -3.99 14.96
CA TYR A 192 -8.02 -2.59 15.17
C TYR A 192 -6.67 -2.26 14.54
N ASP A 193 -6.66 -1.47 13.47
CA ASP A 193 -5.47 -1.03 12.75
C ASP A 193 -5.28 0.49 12.91
N LEU A 194 -4.21 0.88 13.64
CA LEU A 194 -3.73 2.24 13.78
C LEU A 194 -2.46 2.39 12.95
N GLY A 195 -2.60 2.89 11.75
CA GLY A 195 -1.46 3.15 10.85
C GLY A 195 -0.87 4.55 11.02
N GLY A 196 0.41 4.72 10.65
CA GLY A 196 1.15 5.99 10.72
C GLY A 196 0.69 7.08 9.74
N GLY A 197 -0.32 6.89 8.93
CA GLY A 197 -0.80 7.85 7.93
C GLY A 197 -2.30 7.89 7.72
N THR A 198 -3.02 6.98 8.30
CA THR A 198 -4.47 6.94 8.26
C THR A 198 -5.02 6.77 9.66
N ARG A 199 -5.76 7.76 10.15
CA ARG A 199 -6.75 7.52 11.19
C ARG A 199 -7.87 6.73 10.52
N SER A 200 -7.87 5.43 10.63
CA SER A 200 -9.08 4.66 10.47
C SER A 200 -9.86 4.85 11.77
N GLU A 201 -10.66 5.89 11.82
CA GLU A 201 -11.75 5.97 12.78
C GLU A 201 -12.64 4.78 12.47
N GLU A 202 -12.70 3.85 13.43
CA GLU A 202 -13.72 2.84 13.62
C GLU A 202 -14.45 2.36 12.36
N HIS A 203 -13.98 1.31 11.77
CA HIS A 203 -14.85 0.48 10.96
C HIS A 203 -14.92 -0.92 11.56
N THR A 204 -15.81 -1.07 12.54
CA THR A 204 -16.48 -2.32 12.78
C THR A 204 -17.13 -2.74 11.48
N SER A 205 -16.50 -3.57 10.69
CA SER A 205 -17.17 -4.28 9.63
C SER A 205 -18.13 -5.27 10.31
N LYS A 206 -19.36 -4.85 10.53
CA LYS A 206 -20.47 -5.77 10.81
C LYS A 206 -20.67 -6.63 9.57
N ARG A 207 -19.92 -7.70 9.47
CA ARG A 207 -20.40 -8.86 8.73
C ARG A 207 -21.10 -9.77 9.71
N GLN A 208 -22.37 -10.02 9.39
CA GLN A 208 -23.20 -11.01 10.05
C GLN A 208 -22.44 -12.31 10.28
N SER A 209 -22.60 -12.83 11.50
CA SER A 209 -22.16 -14.13 11.99
C SER A 209 -20.65 -14.33 12.08
N GLN A 210 -20.06 -13.88 13.14
CA GLN A 210 -19.10 -14.63 13.96
C GLN A 210 -18.49 -13.75 15.08
N PRO A 211 -18.26 -14.30 16.26
CA PRO A 211 -17.99 -13.62 17.52
C PRO A 211 -16.55 -13.13 17.80
N ASP A 212 -16.42 -12.19 18.73
CA ASP A 212 -15.37 -11.22 19.00
C ASP A 212 -13.95 -11.73 19.37
N LEU A 213 -12.95 -11.29 18.62
CA LEU A 213 -11.55 -11.33 19.05
C LEU A 213 -10.90 -9.97 18.74
N VAL A 214 -10.42 -9.30 19.77
CA VAL A 214 -9.63 -8.05 19.61
C VAL A 214 -8.20 -8.43 19.24
N CYS A 215 -7.76 -8.06 18.05
CA CYS A 215 -6.40 -8.35 17.59
C CYS A 215 -5.43 -7.25 18.09
N ARG A 216 -4.87 -7.43 19.28
CA ARG A 216 -3.84 -6.56 19.87
C ARG A 216 -2.44 -6.74 19.27
N LEU A 217 -2.24 -7.77 18.47
CA LEU A 217 -0.91 -8.23 18.04
C LEU A 217 -0.24 -7.38 16.95
N LEU A 218 -1.01 -6.59 16.19
CA LEU A 218 -0.44 -5.67 15.21
C LEU A 218 0.25 -4.47 15.87
N LEU A 219 -0.18 -4.06 17.05
CA LEU A 219 0.43 -2.96 17.81
C LEU A 219 1.80 -3.35 18.40
N GLU A 220 1.98 -4.58 18.84
CA GLU A 220 3.25 -5.03 19.45
C GLU A 220 4.35 -5.28 18.42
N LYS A 221 4.00 -5.66 17.18
CA LYS A 221 4.99 -5.84 16.11
C LYS A 221 5.47 -4.53 15.48
N LYS A 222 4.66 -3.46 15.49
CA LYS A 222 5.07 -2.14 14.98
C LYS A 222 5.96 -1.36 15.96
N ASN A 223 5.91 -1.66 17.25
CA ASN A 223 6.71 -0.98 18.29
C ASN A 223 8.06 -1.65 18.59
N ARG A 224 8.44 -2.69 17.85
CA ARG A 224 9.74 -3.39 18.00
C ARG A 224 10.64 -3.27 16.77
N ILE A 225 10.44 -2.21 15.96
CA ILE A 225 11.37 -1.86 14.87
C ILE A 225 11.84 -0.43 15.08
#